data_6bcb980e0aa9ec95c638e87e50b4d0b4
#
_entry.id   6bcb980e0aa9ec95c638e87e50b4d0b4
#
_cell.length_a   1.000
_cell.length_b   1.000
_cell.length_c   1.000
_cell.angle_alpha   90.00
_cell.angle_beta   90.00
_cell.angle_gamma   90.00
#
_symmetry.space_group_name_H-M   'P 1'
#
loop_
_entity.id
_entity.type
_entity.pdbx_description
1 polymer ?
#
loop_
_entity_poly.entity_id
_entity_poly.type
_entity_poly.pdbx_seq_one_letter_code
_entity_poly.pdbx_strand_id
1 'polypeptide(L)'
;MDPRRPLSRQLNVRGKSGLLSAGPQITTMDKENLEKQFGRTPEPARYLSFQHSKPGSGLNKYSSTLTREHDFPAAQAMLYAAGVPNEHVLKTYPQVGIASVWWEGNPCNMHLLDLGKEVKRGIEGQEMLGWQYNTVGVSDGITMGGDGMRFSLQTREIIADSIETVTCAQFHDACVTIAGCDKNMPGAIMGMTRTNRPGIMIYGGSTKPGYSKLLQKDINITTALEAHGAYIYDSLRNPKDPSQTKDELLSDFERNAIPGMGACGGMFTANTMATAIETLGLSLPGSASTPASSPEKMRECKKAAEAIKVCMERDITPKKCLTKKAFDNALVMMMALGGSTNGVLHLLAMATTAEVELTLDDFQRVSDRVPFIADLAPSGKYLMKDLYEVGGVPSVQKLLIAAGMLDGSTITVTGKTLAENVESWPSLKQGQEIIRSLDNPIKATGHIEILYGNLAPTGAVAKITGKEGMKFVGKARVFEKEHALDDALNKGEIPKTENLVLIVRYEGPKGGPGMPEQLKASAAIMGAGLKNIALITDGRYSGASHGFIVGHITPEAAVGGPIAVVKDGDMITIDADTHRIDMDVSEEEVKRRFESWTPPRMPATRGVLAKYARLVGDASKGAVTDLF
;
A
#
# COMPACT_ATOMS: atom_id res chain seq x y z
N MET A 1 -16.80 59.24 -16.12
CA MET A 1 -15.43 59.06 -16.66
C MET A 1 -15.17 57.59 -16.83
N ASP A 2 -15.23 57.16 -18.07
CA ASP A 2 -15.07 55.76 -18.50
C ASP A 2 -13.58 55.44 -18.73
N PRO A 3 -13.08 54.26 -18.34
CA PRO A 3 -11.83 53.74 -18.88
C PRO A 3 -11.99 52.33 -19.44
N ARG A 4 -12.32 52.26 -20.73
CA ARG A 4 -12.04 51.04 -21.56
C ARG A 4 -11.01 51.40 -22.60
N ARG A 5 -9.87 50.68 -22.60
CA ARG A 5 -9.11 50.37 -23.82
C ARG A 5 -8.23 49.13 -23.60
N PRO A 6 -8.32 48.13 -24.50
CA PRO A 6 -7.41 46.98 -24.50
C PRO A 6 -6.19 47.26 -25.39
N LEU A 7 -5.00 46.83 -24.94
CA LEU A 7 -3.79 46.81 -25.74
C LEU A 7 -3.62 45.41 -26.37
N SER A 8 -3.87 45.36 -27.67
CA SER A 8 -3.44 44.23 -28.55
C SER A 8 -1.99 44.45 -28.97
N ARG A 9 -1.14 43.46 -28.75
CA ARG A 9 0.12 43.27 -29.50
C ARG A 9 0.05 41.95 -30.25
N GLN A 10 -0.11 42.07 -31.58
CA GLN A 10 0.11 41.04 -32.54
C GLN A 10 1.63 40.76 -32.64
N LEU A 11 2.05 39.52 -32.53
CA LEU A 11 3.33 39.06 -33.00
C LEU A 11 3.09 38.14 -34.19
N ASN A 12 3.48 38.60 -35.34
CA ASN A 12 3.64 37.87 -36.61
C ASN A 12 4.70 36.83 -36.48
N VAL A 13 4.37 35.55 -36.71
CA VAL A 13 5.38 34.52 -37.03
C VAL A 13 5.02 33.91 -38.37
N ARG A 14 5.85 34.23 -39.38
CA ARG A 14 5.85 33.57 -40.69
C ARG A 14 6.35 32.13 -40.57
N GLY A 15 5.62 31.21 -41.17
CA GLY A 15 5.94 29.80 -41.23
C GLY A 15 7.15 29.46 -42.07
N LYS A 16 7.76 28.35 -41.71
CA LYS A 16 8.45 27.43 -42.66
C LYS A 16 8.04 26.01 -42.30
N SER A 17 7.50 25.37 -43.30
CA SER A 17 7.21 23.93 -43.34
C SER A 17 8.49 23.12 -43.34
N GLY A 18 8.56 22.11 -42.49
CA GLY A 18 9.61 21.11 -42.51
C GLY A 18 9.15 19.86 -41.73
N LEU A 19 8.97 18.82 -42.48
CA LEU A 19 8.62 17.44 -42.25
C LEU A 19 8.73 16.88 -40.82
N LEU A 20 7.63 16.23 -40.44
CA LEU A 20 7.45 15.29 -39.35
C LEU A 20 8.40 14.10 -39.42
N SER A 21 9.05 13.79 -38.33
CA SER A 21 9.35 12.40 -37.91
C SER A 21 9.62 12.36 -36.42
N ALA A 22 9.15 11.28 -35.80
CA ALA A 22 9.28 10.87 -34.40
C ALA A 22 8.28 11.50 -33.41
N GLY A 23 7.40 10.64 -32.89
CA GLY A 23 6.59 10.89 -31.71
C GLY A 23 7.45 11.24 -30.50
N PRO A 24 6.87 11.85 -29.46
CA PRO A 24 7.67 12.26 -28.31
C PRO A 24 8.23 11.01 -27.63
N GLN A 25 9.50 10.72 -27.88
CA GLN A 25 10.30 9.96 -26.96
C GLN A 25 10.24 10.74 -25.64
N ILE A 26 9.71 10.10 -24.59
CA ILE A 26 9.92 10.54 -23.21
C ILE A 26 11.41 10.34 -22.96
N THR A 27 12.18 11.36 -23.30
CA THR A 27 13.57 11.45 -22.88
C THR A 27 13.56 11.50 -21.36
N THR A 28 14.06 10.45 -20.72
CA THR A 28 14.70 10.60 -19.42
C THR A 28 15.50 11.89 -19.51
N MET A 29 15.18 12.88 -18.66
CA MET A 29 15.99 14.10 -18.60
C MET A 29 17.42 13.63 -18.34
N ASP A 30 18.28 13.81 -19.33
CA ASP A 30 19.68 13.42 -19.24
C ASP A 30 20.31 14.13 -18.05
N LYS A 31 21.17 13.40 -17.30
CA LYS A 31 21.98 13.96 -16.22
C LYS A 31 22.68 15.27 -16.65
N GLU A 32 23.12 15.36 -17.90
CA GLU A 32 23.73 16.57 -18.49
C GLU A 32 22.77 17.79 -18.56
N ASN A 33 21.48 17.58 -18.76
CA ASN A 33 20.49 18.67 -18.76
C ASN A 33 20.20 19.17 -17.36
N LEU A 34 20.19 18.28 -16.35
CA LEU A 34 20.08 18.67 -14.94
C LEU A 34 21.33 19.41 -14.45
N GLU A 35 22.53 18.99 -14.87
CA GLU A 35 23.78 19.71 -14.57
C GLU A 35 23.83 21.09 -15.23
N LYS A 36 23.33 21.25 -16.45
CA LYS A 36 23.24 22.56 -17.13
C LYS A 36 22.20 23.49 -16.51
N GLN A 37 21.09 22.95 -15.98
CA GLN A 37 19.99 23.74 -15.42
C GLN A 37 20.23 24.12 -13.96
N PHE A 38 20.93 23.28 -13.17
CA PHE A 38 21.14 23.46 -11.73
C PHE A 38 22.60 23.54 -11.31
N GLY A 39 23.54 23.42 -12.24
CA GLY A 39 24.97 23.64 -12.01
C GLY A 39 25.68 22.60 -11.15
N ARG A 40 25.02 21.51 -10.79
CA ARG A 40 25.59 20.34 -10.08
C ARG A 40 24.73 19.11 -10.30
N THR A 41 25.34 17.94 -10.37
CA THR A 41 24.64 16.67 -10.13
C THR A 41 23.88 16.78 -8.83
N PRO A 42 22.56 16.51 -8.77
CA PRO A 42 21.86 16.46 -7.50
C PRO A 42 22.55 15.40 -6.64
N GLU A 43 23.21 15.83 -5.58
CA GLU A 43 23.53 14.91 -4.50
C GLU A 43 22.22 14.28 -4.03
N PRO A 44 22.21 12.98 -3.66
CA PRO A 44 21.01 12.36 -3.07
C PRO A 44 20.49 13.30 -2.00
N ALA A 45 19.17 13.50 -2.00
CA ALA A 45 18.48 14.53 -1.21
C ALA A 45 18.99 14.57 0.24
N ARG A 46 20.04 15.31 0.45
CA ARG A 46 20.46 15.71 1.78
C ARG A 46 19.58 16.91 2.08
N TYR A 47 18.67 16.76 3.06
CA TYR A 47 18.09 17.93 3.67
C TYR A 47 19.21 18.92 3.89
N LEU A 48 19.05 20.11 3.34
CA LEU A 48 19.96 21.20 3.58
C LEU A 48 20.23 21.20 5.09
N SER A 49 21.45 20.88 5.48
CA SER A 49 21.85 21.02 6.87
C SER A 49 21.68 22.51 7.16
N PHE A 50 20.57 22.86 7.80
CA PHE A 50 20.34 24.24 8.20
C PHE A 50 21.57 24.67 8.96
N GLN A 51 22.23 25.72 8.50
CA GLN A 51 23.54 26.18 9.01
C GLN A 51 23.55 26.42 10.54
N HIS A 52 22.36 26.48 11.16
CA HIS A 52 22.14 26.71 12.59
C HIS A 52 21.79 25.45 13.40
N SER A 53 21.56 24.29 12.78
CA SER A 53 21.28 23.06 13.50
C SER A 53 22.57 22.29 13.78
N LYS A 54 23.17 22.50 14.93
CA LYS A 54 24.29 21.68 15.40
C LYS A 54 23.74 20.48 16.19
N PRO A 55 23.97 19.23 15.76
CA PRO A 55 23.55 18.07 16.52
C PRO A 55 24.12 18.08 17.93
N GLY A 56 23.31 17.71 18.92
CA GLY A 56 23.76 17.49 20.28
C GLY A 56 24.57 16.19 20.42
N SER A 57 25.26 16.05 21.53
CA SER A 57 26.02 14.84 21.88
C SER A 57 25.21 13.77 22.61
N GLY A 58 24.00 14.13 23.10
CA GLY A 58 23.09 13.24 23.82
C GLY A 58 22.01 12.63 22.92
N LEU A 59 21.05 11.94 23.53
CA LEU A 59 19.88 11.40 22.82
C LEU A 59 19.00 12.51 22.25
N ASN A 60 18.99 13.70 22.82
CA ASN A 60 18.35 14.93 22.32
C ASN A 60 19.16 15.56 21.18
N LYS A 61 19.58 14.74 20.22
CA LYS A 61 20.50 15.09 19.14
C LYS A 61 20.01 16.27 18.29
N TYR A 62 18.73 16.28 17.94
CA TYR A 62 18.10 17.31 17.10
C TYR A 62 17.37 18.36 17.94
N SER A 63 16.58 17.95 18.93
CA SER A 63 15.78 18.85 19.76
C SER A 63 16.64 19.82 20.59
N SER A 64 17.86 19.43 20.92
CA SER A 64 18.83 20.32 21.57
C SER A 64 19.12 21.61 20.80
N THR A 65 18.84 21.64 19.48
CA THR A 65 18.92 22.89 18.69
C THR A 65 18.01 23.96 19.26
N LEU A 66 16.78 23.61 19.68
CA LEU A 66 15.80 24.54 20.23
C LEU A 66 16.00 24.79 21.74
N THR A 67 16.55 23.83 22.45
CA THR A 67 16.56 23.83 23.92
C THR A 67 17.93 24.13 24.55
N ARG A 68 19.01 24.17 23.75
CA ARG A 68 20.36 24.51 24.15
C ARG A 68 20.48 25.99 24.41
N GLU A 69 21.06 26.33 25.53
CA GLU A 69 21.33 27.71 25.92
C GLU A 69 20.10 28.64 25.82
N HIS A 70 20.24 29.85 25.28
CA HIS A 70 19.20 30.87 25.14
C HIS A 70 18.97 31.31 23.67
N ASP A 71 19.45 30.54 22.71
CA ASP A 71 19.37 30.90 21.28
C ASP A 71 17.93 30.95 20.76
N PHE A 72 17.03 30.14 21.33
CA PHE A 72 15.63 30.01 20.91
C PHE A 72 14.65 30.23 22.08
N PRO A 73 14.61 31.44 22.71
CA PRO A 73 13.79 31.67 23.91
C PRO A 73 12.29 31.53 23.65
N ALA A 74 11.82 31.90 22.45
CA ALA A 74 10.42 31.73 22.08
C ALA A 74 10.03 30.24 21.96
N ALA A 75 10.89 29.41 21.37
CA ALA A 75 10.64 27.96 21.29
C ALA A 75 10.59 27.33 22.68
N GLN A 76 11.51 27.70 23.58
CA GLN A 76 11.53 27.22 24.97
C GLN A 76 10.27 27.66 25.73
N ALA A 77 9.82 28.90 25.57
CA ALA A 77 8.58 29.38 26.16
C ALA A 77 7.35 28.59 25.67
N MET A 78 7.30 28.28 24.38
CA MET A 78 6.22 27.43 23.80
C MET A 78 6.26 26.01 24.35
N LEU A 79 7.44 25.42 24.51
CA LEU A 79 7.60 24.07 25.07
C LEU A 79 7.18 24.01 26.55
N TYR A 80 7.49 25.04 27.35
CA TYR A 80 6.98 25.14 28.72
C TYR A 80 5.45 25.27 28.74
N ALA A 81 4.87 26.09 27.87
CA ALA A 81 3.43 26.22 27.73
C ALA A 81 2.75 24.92 27.28
N ALA A 82 3.44 24.09 26.50
CA ALA A 82 2.99 22.77 26.08
C ALA A 82 3.11 21.70 27.18
N GLY A 83 3.68 22.01 28.35
CA GLY A 83 3.69 21.16 29.53
C GLY A 83 5.07 20.58 29.92
N VAL A 84 6.18 21.08 29.37
CA VAL A 84 7.51 20.72 29.85
C VAL A 84 7.67 21.23 31.30
N PRO A 85 7.97 20.34 32.29
CA PRO A 85 7.77 20.69 33.69
C PRO A 85 8.89 21.56 34.28
N ASN A 86 10.10 21.49 33.75
CA ASN A 86 11.27 22.22 34.29
C ASN A 86 12.43 22.26 33.29
N GLU A 87 13.44 23.03 33.62
CA GLU A 87 14.63 23.24 32.79
C GLU A 87 15.44 21.97 32.57
N HIS A 88 15.56 21.10 33.55
CA HIS A 88 16.29 19.84 33.41
C HIS A 88 15.66 18.98 32.29
N VAL A 89 14.36 18.77 32.37
CA VAL A 89 13.62 18.02 31.35
C VAL A 89 13.73 18.68 29.96
N LEU A 90 13.59 20.01 29.91
CA LEU A 90 13.70 20.76 28.66
C LEU A 90 15.06 20.56 27.98
N LYS A 91 16.13 20.58 28.76
CA LYS A 91 17.51 20.57 28.24
C LYS A 91 18.09 19.18 28.01
N THR A 92 17.57 18.16 28.68
CA THR A 92 18.18 16.82 28.67
C THR A 92 17.33 15.74 28.03
N TYR A 93 15.97 15.83 28.12
CA TYR A 93 15.11 14.79 27.60
C TYR A 93 15.00 14.90 26.06
N PRO A 94 15.19 13.80 25.33
CA PRO A 94 14.93 13.78 23.90
C PRO A 94 13.44 13.88 23.61
N GLN A 95 13.10 14.45 22.46
CA GLN A 95 11.74 14.68 22.03
C GLN A 95 11.34 13.67 20.95
N VAL A 96 10.28 12.91 21.22
CA VAL A 96 9.78 11.85 20.34
C VAL A 96 8.42 12.24 19.77
N GLY A 97 8.33 12.34 18.45
CA GLY A 97 7.06 12.53 17.78
C GLY A 97 6.25 11.23 17.77
N ILE A 98 4.96 11.29 18.12
CA ILE A 98 4.03 10.17 18.08
C ILE A 98 3.01 10.48 17.00
N ALA A 99 3.25 9.99 15.79
CA ALA A 99 2.42 10.25 14.62
C ALA A 99 1.33 9.19 14.50
N SER A 100 0.06 9.58 14.59
CA SER A 100 -1.07 8.68 14.44
C SER A 100 -1.91 9.05 13.21
N VAL A 101 -2.58 8.08 12.62
CA VAL A 101 -3.60 8.29 11.58
C VAL A 101 -5.02 8.13 12.14
N TRP A 102 -5.18 8.43 13.41
CA TRP A 102 -6.46 8.30 14.11
C TRP A 102 -7.53 9.22 13.54
N TRP A 103 -8.73 8.68 13.40
CA TRP A 103 -9.99 9.42 13.35
C TRP A 103 -11.18 8.45 13.59
N GLU A 104 -12.30 8.97 14.07
CA GLU A 104 -13.42 8.14 14.55
C GLU A 104 -14.15 7.39 13.44
N GLY A 105 -14.26 7.96 12.26
CA GLY A 105 -15.06 7.43 11.15
C GLY A 105 -14.43 6.24 10.41
N ASN A 106 -13.26 5.74 10.84
CA ASN A 106 -12.60 4.59 10.23
C ASN A 106 -12.38 3.49 11.27
N PRO A 107 -13.07 2.33 11.17
CA PRO A 107 -12.86 1.22 12.10
C PRO A 107 -11.40 0.78 12.22
N CYS A 108 -10.62 0.86 11.13
CA CYS A 108 -9.19 0.55 11.16
C CYS A 108 -8.40 1.47 12.09
N ASN A 109 -8.87 2.71 12.30
CA ASN A 109 -8.09 3.78 12.95
C ASN A 109 -8.74 4.32 14.23
N MET A 110 -10.01 4.01 14.54
CA MET A 110 -10.77 4.67 15.61
C MET A 110 -10.18 4.47 17.01
N HIS A 111 -9.37 3.44 17.23
CA HIS A 111 -8.71 3.13 18.50
C HIS A 111 -7.27 3.64 18.61
N LEU A 112 -6.69 4.18 17.52
CA LEU A 112 -5.27 4.54 17.49
C LEU A 112 -4.94 5.72 18.41
N LEU A 113 -5.93 6.56 18.77
CA LEU A 113 -5.74 7.62 19.76
C LEU A 113 -5.33 7.05 21.13
N ASP A 114 -5.98 5.97 21.56
CA ASP A 114 -5.69 5.36 22.84
C ASP A 114 -4.35 4.63 22.83
N LEU A 115 -3.98 3.98 21.72
CA LEU A 115 -2.63 3.45 21.53
C LEU A 115 -1.58 4.57 21.63
N GLY A 116 -1.85 5.73 21.02
CA GLY A 116 -0.97 6.91 21.10
C GLY A 116 -0.77 7.42 22.52
N LYS A 117 -1.82 7.44 23.32
CA LYS A 117 -1.74 7.80 24.76
C LYS A 117 -0.87 6.80 25.54
N GLU A 118 -1.00 5.50 25.27
CA GLU A 118 -0.15 4.48 25.91
C GLU A 118 1.31 4.57 25.48
N VAL A 119 1.57 4.82 24.20
CA VAL A 119 2.93 5.09 23.71
C VAL A 119 3.52 6.31 24.43
N LYS A 120 2.76 7.40 24.55
CA LYS A 120 3.20 8.60 25.25
C LYS A 120 3.58 8.30 26.70
N ARG A 121 2.74 7.58 27.46
CA ARG A 121 3.05 7.16 28.83
C ARG A 121 4.32 6.31 28.90
N GLY A 122 4.50 5.39 27.93
CA GLY A 122 5.71 4.59 27.84
C GLY A 122 6.97 5.41 27.59
N ILE A 123 6.90 6.41 26.69
CA ILE A 123 8.00 7.33 26.36
C ILE A 123 8.36 8.19 27.58
N GLU A 124 7.37 8.77 28.26
CA GLU A 124 7.59 9.57 29.47
C GLU A 124 8.21 8.72 30.60
N GLY A 125 7.83 7.45 30.72
CA GLY A 125 8.44 6.49 31.64
C GLY A 125 9.89 6.11 31.32
N GLN A 126 10.41 6.48 30.14
CA GLN A 126 11.79 6.26 29.70
C GLN A 126 12.63 7.56 29.75
N GLU A 127 12.18 8.60 30.44
CA GLU A 127 12.82 9.91 30.52
C GLU A 127 12.96 10.60 29.15
N MET A 128 11.87 10.57 28.37
CA MET A 128 11.74 11.24 27.07
C MET A 128 10.46 12.08 27.05
N LEU A 129 10.36 13.05 26.15
CA LEU A 129 9.16 13.86 25.92
C LEU A 129 8.39 13.30 24.72
N GLY A 130 7.13 12.89 24.92
CA GLY A 130 6.25 12.40 23.86
C GLY A 130 5.30 13.47 23.32
N TRP A 131 5.37 13.77 22.02
CA TRP A 131 4.52 14.73 21.34
C TRP A 131 3.57 14.03 20.38
N GLN A 132 2.30 13.85 20.79
CA GLN A 132 1.30 13.18 19.99
C GLN A 132 0.65 14.14 18.99
N TYR A 133 0.57 13.72 17.71
CA TYR A 133 -0.14 14.41 16.64
C TYR A 133 -0.76 13.42 15.66
N ASN A 134 -1.71 13.89 14.84
CA ASN A 134 -2.38 13.07 13.85
C ASN A 134 -2.12 13.59 12.44
N THR A 135 -2.07 12.67 11.50
CA THR A 135 -2.15 12.93 10.06
C THR A 135 -3.42 12.31 9.48
N VAL A 136 -3.64 12.43 8.18
CA VAL A 136 -4.84 11.93 7.51
C VAL A 136 -4.86 10.41 7.44
N GLY A 137 -6.05 9.80 7.45
CA GLY A 137 -6.22 8.37 7.27
C GLY A 137 -7.57 8.04 6.63
N VAL A 138 -7.60 7.87 5.31
CA VAL A 138 -8.82 7.47 4.59
C VAL A 138 -9.12 6.01 4.83
N SER A 139 -10.38 5.64 4.92
CA SER A 139 -10.84 4.26 5.02
C SER A 139 -11.09 3.68 3.64
N ASP A 140 -10.28 2.73 3.23
CA ASP A 140 -10.46 2.05 1.95
C ASP A 140 -11.79 1.28 1.91
N GLY A 141 -12.17 0.64 3.01
CA GLY A 141 -13.44 -0.09 3.08
C GLY A 141 -14.70 0.80 2.89
N ILE A 142 -14.66 2.06 3.38
CA ILE A 142 -15.79 2.99 3.21
C ILE A 142 -15.81 3.59 1.80
N THR A 143 -14.65 3.81 1.19
CA THR A 143 -14.54 4.48 -0.11
C THR A 143 -14.61 3.53 -1.31
N MET A 144 -14.54 2.23 -1.06
CA MET A 144 -14.51 1.19 -2.10
C MET A 144 -15.73 1.26 -3.02
N GLY A 145 -15.48 1.24 -4.34
CA GLY A 145 -16.52 1.32 -5.37
C GLY A 145 -17.12 2.72 -5.58
N GLY A 146 -16.55 3.75 -4.97
CA GLY A 146 -16.98 5.13 -5.13
C GLY A 146 -15.83 6.09 -5.47
N ASP A 147 -16.16 7.32 -5.87
CA ASP A 147 -15.16 8.37 -6.19
C ASP A 147 -14.25 8.74 -5.01
N GLY A 148 -14.68 8.46 -3.78
CA GLY A 148 -13.86 8.61 -2.57
C GLY A 148 -12.58 7.78 -2.60
N MET A 149 -12.57 6.65 -3.31
CA MET A 149 -11.40 5.78 -3.43
C MET A 149 -10.21 6.43 -4.12
N ARG A 150 -10.44 7.45 -4.95
CA ARG A 150 -9.39 8.28 -5.58
C ARG A 150 -8.54 9.03 -4.56
N PHE A 151 -9.07 9.27 -3.36
CA PHE A 151 -8.36 9.92 -2.27
C PHE A 151 -7.57 8.95 -1.38
N SER A 152 -7.66 7.65 -1.60
CA SER A 152 -6.97 6.65 -0.77
C SER A 152 -5.45 6.62 -1.03
N LEU A 153 -4.99 6.23 -2.21
CA LEU A 153 -3.54 6.02 -2.46
C LEU A 153 -2.70 7.29 -2.21
N GLN A 154 -3.18 8.43 -2.63
CA GLN A 154 -2.46 9.70 -2.44
C GLN A 154 -2.27 10.07 -0.97
N THR A 155 -3.10 9.53 -0.03
CA THR A 155 -2.87 9.75 1.41
C THR A 155 -1.55 9.13 1.88
N ARG A 156 -1.03 8.12 1.18
CA ARG A 156 0.30 7.58 1.44
C ARG A 156 1.36 8.67 1.37
N GLU A 157 1.32 9.50 0.33
CA GLU A 157 2.24 10.61 0.15
C GLU A 157 1.99 11.72 1.20
N ILE A 158 0.72 12.09 1.43
CA ILE A 158 0.37 13.13 2.42
C ILE A 158 0.79 12.71 3.84
N ILE A 159 0.65 11.44 4.19
CA ILE A 159 1.11 10.91 5.47
C ILE A 159 2.62 11.03 5.59
N ALA A 160 3.35 10.65 4.53
CA ALA A 160 4.80 10.79 4.49
C ALA A 160 5.22 12.26 4.64
N ASP A 161 4.62 13.17 3.87
CA ASP A 161 4.86 14.61 3.92
C ASP A 161 4.57 15.21 5.30
N SER A 162 3.47 14.78 5.95
CA SER A 162 3.09 15.29 7.28
C SER A 162 4.08 14.85 8.36
N ILE A 163 4.48 13.57 8.36
CA ILE A 163 5.43 13.03 9.34
C ILE A 163 6.78 13.70 9.17
N GLU A 164 7.25 13.82 7.94
CA GLU A 164 8.47 14.52 7.61
C GLU A 164 8.43 15.97 8.07
N THR A 165 7.35 16.71 7.70
CA THR A 165 7.16 18.11 8.05
C THR A 165 7.21 18.33 9.57
N VAL A 166 6.43 17.57 10.34
CA VAL A 166 6.38 17.76 11.79
C VAL A 166 7.71 17.35 12.43
N THR A 167 8.26 16.20 12.06
CA THR A 167 9.50 15.69 12.62
C THR A 167 10.67 16.65 12.39
N CYS A 168 10.79 17.22 11.19
CA CYS A 168 11.85 18.16 10.85
C CYS A 168 11.63 19.54 11.45
N ALA A 169 10.42 20.11 11.30
CA ALA A 169 10.12 21.45 11.77
C ALA A 169 10.17 21.58 13.30
N GLN A 170 9.77 20.54 14.04
CA GLN A 170 9.77 20.52 15.50
C GLN A 170 11.04 19.88 16.09
N PHE A 171 12.01 19.52 15.26
CA PHE A 171 13.28 18.94 15.67
C PHE A 171 13.15 17.68 16.55
N HIS A 172 12.14 16.83 16.28
CA HIS A 172 12.01 15.57 17.05
C HIS A 172 13.23 14.67 16.85
N ASP A 173 13.70 14.05 17.92
CA ASP A 173 14.88 13.18 17.90
C ASP A 173 14.58 11.78 17.38
N ALA A 174 13.33 11.36 17.52
CA ALA A 174 12.82 10.08 17.07
C ALA A 174 11.33 10.17 16.70
N CYS A 175 10.80 9.15 16.05
CA CYS A 175 9.40 9.07 15.65
C CYS A 175 8.81 7.69 15.97
N VAL A 176 7.65 7.65 16.64
CA VAL A 176 6.81 6.45 16.73
C VAL A 176 5.57 6.69 15.87
N THR A 177 5.34 5.84 14.89
CA THR A 177 4.15 5.95 14.04
C THR A 177 3.13 4.88 14.41
N ILE A 178 1.83 5.23 14.38
CA ILE A 178 0.73 4.32 14.70
C ILE A 178 -0.26 4.34 13.56
N ALA A 179 -0.34 3.22 12.84
CA ALA A 179 -1.08 3.14 11.58
C ALA A 179 -1.99 1.90 11.53
N GLY A 180 -3.11 1.97 10.83
CA GLY A 180 -4.12 0.90 10.80
C GLY A 180 -4.56 0.46 9.42
N CYS A 181 -4.83 1.37 8.49
CA CYS A 181 -5.38 1.06 7.19
C CYS A 181 -4.29 0.92 6.11
N ASP A 182 -4.67 0.46 4.93
CA ASP A 182 -3.84 0.00 3.82
C ASP A 182 -2.70 0.96 3.44
N LYS A 183 -3.00 2.24 3.22
CA LYS A 183 -2.05 3.26 2.75
C LYS A 183 -1.33 3.97 3.89
N ASN A 184 -1.86 3.81 5.10
CA ASN A 184 -1.33 4.47 6.30
C ASN A 184 0.07 3.96 6.65
N MET A 185 0.25 2.63 6.61
CA MET A 185 1.51 2.01 6.98
C MET A 185 2.65 2.33 6.02
N PRO A 186 2.52 2.14 4.69
CA PRO A 186 3.61 2.52 3.79
C PRO A 186 3.89 4.03 3.84
N GLY A 187 2.86 4.89 3.97
CA GLY A 187 3.05 6.32 4.15
C GLY A 187 3.83 6.67 5.42
N ALA A 188 3.54 6.00 6.54
CA ALA A 188 4.27 6.17 7.79
C ALA A 188 5.75 5.76 7.65
N ILE A 189 6.03 4.63 7.00
CA ILE A 189 7.40 4.18 6.76
C ILE A 189 8.15 5.15 5.83
N MET A 190 7.52 5.61 4.75
CA MET A 190 8.12 6.59 3.84
C MET A 190 8.48 7.88 4.59
N GLY A 191 7.59 8.42 5.42
CA GLY A 191 7.86 9.62 6.22
C GLY A 191 9.01 9.45 7.21
N MET A 192 9.04 8.33 7.93
CA MET A 192 10.17 7.99 8.81
C MET A 192 11.48 7.82 8.03
N THR A 193 11.43 7.22 6.85
CA THR A 193 12.61 6.96 6.02
C THR A 193 13.20 8.25 5.45
N ARG A 194 12.35 9.21 5.04
CA ARG A 194 12.79 10.54 4.56
C ARG A 194 13.55 11.30 5.64
N THR A 195 13.04 11.29 6.86
CA THR A 195 13.73 11.96 7.99
C THR A 195 14.95 11.19 8.47
N ASN A 196 14.96 9.89 8.29
CA ASN A 196 15.99 8.93 8.69
C ASN A 196 16.47 9.12 10.15
N ARG A 197 15.57 9.48 11.05
CA ARG A 197 15.77 9.51 12.50
C ARG A 197 15.30 8.19 13.09
N PRO A 198 15.78 7.78 14.27
CA PRO A 198 15.28 6.57 14.94
C PRO A 198 13.76 6.50 14.89
N GLY A 199 13.21 5.37 14.44
CA GLY A 199 11.78 5.26 14.20
C GLY A 199 11.26 3.84 14.33
N ILE A 200 10.02 3.71 14.83
CA ILE A 200 9.32 2.43 14.97
C ILE A 200 7.85 2.62 14.58
N MET A 201 7.27 1.62 13.91
CA MET A 201 5.85 1.60 13.62
C MET A 201 5.12 0.59 14.52
N ILE A 202 3.95 0.99 15.02
CA ILE A 202 2.97 0.13 15.67
C ILE A 202 1.80 -0.05 14.72
N TYR A 203 1.48 -1.29 14.39
CA TYR A 203 0.27 -1.62 13.66
C TYR A 203 -0.94 -1.64 14.61
N GLY A 204 -2.03 -0.98 14.23
CA GLY A 204 -3.27 -0.96 15.00
C GLY A 204 -3.91 -2.34 15.25
N GLY A 205 -3.51 -3.35 14.47
CA GLY A 205 -4.03 -4.71 14.57
C GLY A 205 -5.24 -4.97 13.69
N SER A 206 -5.53 -6.25 13.46
CA SER A 206 -6.69 -6.69 12.67
C SER A 206 -7.97 -6.80 13.53
N THR A 207 -9.14 -6.64 12.89
CA THR A 207 -10.44 -6.89 13.50
C THR A 207 -10.70 -8.40 13.67
N LYS A 208 -11.59 -8.74 14.58
CA LYS A 208 -12.16 -10.08 14.70
C LYS A 208 -13.14 -10.34 13.54
N PRO A 209 -13.44 -11.61 13.21
CA PRO A 209 -14.54 -11.92 12.31
C PRO A 209 -15.87 -11.38 12.87
N GLY A 210 -16.76 -10.97 11.98
CA GLY A 210 -18.14 -10.73 12.27
C GLY A 210 -18.92 -12.05 12.36
N TYR A 211 -20.18 -11.99 12.74
CA TYR A 211 -21.03 -13.18 12.84
C TYR A 211 -22.42 -12.93 12.27
N SER A 212 -22.78 -13.67 11.24
CA SER A 212 -24.14 -13.66 10.69
C SER A 212 -25.07 -14.47 11.59
N LYS A 213 -26.09 -13.82 12.13
CA LYS A 213 -27.11 -14.48 12.95
C LYS A 213 -28.03 -15.35 12.11
N LEU A 214 -28.27 -14.96 10.86
CA LEU A 214 -29.16 -15.68 9.95
C LEU A 214 -28.49 -16.94 9.40
N LEU A 215 -27.20 -16.85 9.02
CA LEU A 215 -26.43 -18.00 8.52
C LEU A 215 -25.77 -18.83 9.62
N GLN A 216 -25.73 -18.32 10.86
CA GLN A 216 -25.03 -18.95 12.00
C GLN A 216 -23.59 -19.32 11.67
N LYS A 217 -22.84 -18.35 11.11
CA LYS A 217 -21.43 -18.51 10.76
C LYS A 217 -20.66 -17.21 10.83
N ASP A 218 -19.35 -17.32 10.93
CA ASP A 218 -18.45 -16.18 10.82
C ASP A 218 -18.52 -15.56 9.42
N ILE A 219 -18.46 -14.24 9.38
CA ILE A 219 -18.45 -13.41 8.18
C ILE A 219 -17.39 -12.31 8.28
N ASN A 220 -17.08 -11.67 7.17
CA ASN A 220 -16.15 -10.55 7.12
C ASN A 220 -16.54 -9.57 6.01
N ILE A 221 -15.73 -8.55 5.76
CA ILE A 221 -16.02 -7.50 4.76
C ILE A 221 -16.20 -8.09 3.34
N THR A 222 -15.46 -9.14 2.96
CA THR A 222 -15.62 -9.74 1.63
C THR A 222 -16.95 -10.45 1.50
N THR A 223 -17.47 -11.04 2.59
CA THR A 223 -18.81 -11.64 2.59
C THR A 223 -19.90 -10.62 2.24
N ALA A 224 -19.81 -9.39 2.77
CA ALA A 224 -20.79 -8.33 2.46
C ALA A 224 -20.67 -7.87 0.99
N LEU A 225 -19.45 -7.76 0.46
CA LEU A 225 -19.19 -7.36 -0.93
C LEU A 225 -19.65 -8.43 -1.94
N GLU A 226 -19.35 -9.69 -1.69
CA GLU A 226 -19.80 -10.83 -2.52
C GLU A 226 -21.33 -11.00 -2.46
N ALA A 227 -21.92 -10.77 -1.27
CA ALA A 227 -23.36 -10.81 -1.11
C ALA A 227 -24.09 -9.76 -1.95
N HIS A 228 -23.47 -8.57 -2.17
CA HIS A 228 -24.02 -7.56 -3.06
C HIS A 228 -24.09 -8.09 -4.51
N GLY A 229 -23.03 -8.74 -5.01
CA GLY A 229 -23.05 -9.39 -6.33
C GLY A 229 -24.12 -10.47 -6.42
N ALA A 230 -24.21 -11.36 -5.41
CA ALA A 230 -25.25 -12.39 -5.37
C ALA A 230 -26.67 -11.81 -5.29
N TYR A 231 -26.83 -10.66 -4.62
CA TYR A 231 -28.10 -9.94 -4.52
C TYR A 231 -28.56 -9.41 -5.89
N ILE A 232 -27.66 -8.75 -6.64
CA ILE A 232 -27.95 -8.20 -7.99
C ILE A 232 -28.38 -9.31 -8.95
N TYR A 233 -27.68 -10.46 -8.94
CA TYR A 233 -27.96 -11.59 -9.83
C TYR A 233 -28.99 -12.57 -9.27
N ASP A 234 -29.74 -12.17 -8.25
CA ASP A 234 -30.83 -12.92 -7.59
C ASP A 234 -30.42 -14.33 -7.14
N SER A 235 -29.18 -14.49 -6.68
CA SER A 235 -28.61 -15.75 -6.21
C SER A 235 -28.36 -15.81 -4.70
N LEU A 236 -28.54 -14.69 -3.98
CA LEU A 236 -28.37 -14.62 -2.52
C LEU A 236 -29.48 -15.39 -1.80
N ARG A 237 -29.13 -16.49 -1.15
CA ARG A 237 -30.08 -17.39 -0.44
C ARG A 237 -29.48 -17.90 0.86
N ASN A 238 -30.33 -18.17 1.86
CA ASN A 238 -29.96 -19.00 2.98
C ASN A 238 -30.36 -20.46 2.71
N PRO A 239 -29.37 -21.37 2.53
CA PRO A 239 -29.67 -22.79 2.27
C PRO A 239 -30.43 -23.49 3.40
N LYS A 240 -30.33 -22.95 4.64
CA LYS A 240 -30.97 -23.54 5.84
C LYS A 240 -32.37 -23.01 6.08
N ASP A 241 -32.69 -21.84 5.55
CA ASP A 241 -33.98 -21.19 5.69
C ASP A 241 -34.39 -20.44 4.43
N PRO A 242 -35.07 -21.11 3.49
CA PRO A 242 -35.52 -20.50 2.22
C PRO A 242 -36.58 -19.40 2.39
N SER A 243 -37.16 -19.23 3.57
CA SER A 243 -38.13 -18.17 3.83
C SER A 243 -37.50 -16.80 4.04
N GLN A 244 -36.20 -16.76 4.35
CA GLN A 244 -35.43 -15.52 4.49
C GLN A 244 -35.20 -14.85 3.13
N THR A 245 -35.53 -13.58 3.09
CA THR A 245 -35.35 -12.77 1.89
C THR A 245 -33.87 -12.39 1.67
N LYS A 246 -33.54 -12.07 0.43
CA LYS A 246 -32.20 -11.55 0.11
C LYS A 246 -31.91 -10.19 0.78
N ASP A 247 -32.94 -9.36 1.03
CA ASP A 247 -32.81 -8.08 1.72
C ASP A 247 -32.45 -8.28 3.20
N GLU A 248 -33.08 -9.25 3.88
CA GLU A 248 -32.75 -9.60 5.26
C GLU A 248 -31.33 -10.13 5.39
N LEU A 249 -30.91 -11.00 4.47
CA LEU A 249 -29.54 -11.54 4.45
C LEU A 249 -28.50 -10.45 4.21
N LEU A 250 -28.70 -9.57 3.22
CA LEU A 250 -27.77 -8.48 2.95
C LEU A 250 -27.69 -7.53 4.14
N SER A 251 -28.83 -7.16 4.73
CA SER A 251 -28.87 -6.31 5.94
C SER A 251 -28.19 -6.95 7.15
N ASP A 252 -28.27 -8.28 7.32
CA ASP A 252 -27.56 -9.01 8.37
C ASP A 252 -26.04 -8.92 8.17
N PHE A 253 -25.55 -9.05 6.93
CA PHE A 253 -24.12 -8.94 6.62
C PHE A 253 -23.61 -7.52 6.81
N GLU A 254 -24.34 -6.50 6.31
CA GLU A 254 -23.98 -5.09 6.47
C GLU A 254 -23.81 -4.69 7.94
N ARG A 255 -24.67 -5.18 8.82
CA ARG A 255 -24.65 -4.88 10.25
C ARG A 255 -23.60 -5.63 11.04
N ASN A 256 -23.21 -6.82 10.60
CA ASN A 256 -22.45 -7.74 11.43
C ASN A 256 -21.08 -8.12 10.87
N ALA A 257 -20.73 -7.76 9.61
CA ALA A 257 -19.47 -8.17 8.99
C ALA A 257 -18.23 -7.58 9.66
N ILE A 258 -18.34 -6.39 10.27
CA ILE A 258 -17.25 -5.70 10.98
C ILE A 258 -17.68 -5.42 12.42
N PRO A 259 -17.20 -6.20 13.41
CA PRO A 259 -17.71 -6.11 14.78
C PRO A 259 -17.06 -5.01 15.63
N GLY A 260 -16.21 -4.16 15.06
CA GLY A 260 -15.55 -3.06 15.77
C GLY A 260 -14.18 -2.68 15.24
N MET A 261 -13.29 -2.29 16.14
CA MET A 261 -11.97 -1.76 15.81
C MET A 261 -11.03 -2.78 15.13
N GLY A 262 -10.14 -2.27 14.33
CA GLY A 262 -9.08 -3.02 13.65
C GLY A 262 -9.19 -2.98 12.13
N ALA A 263 -8.08 -3.24 11.45
CA ALA A 263 -8.05 -3.40 10.00
C ALA A 263 -8.73 -4.71 9.58
N CYS A 264 -9.02 -4.85 8.28
CA CYS A 264 -9.67 -6.06 7.75
C CYS A 264 -8.95 -7.34 8.16
N GLY A 265 -9.72 -8.39 8.51
CA GLY A 265 -9.18 -9.61 9.13
C GLY A 265 -8.40 -10.56 8.21
N GLY A 266 -8.57 -10.47 6.87
CA GLY A 266 -7.86 -11.33 5.91
C GLY A 266 -6.45 -10.83 5.58
N MET A 267 -5.69 -11.63 4.81
CA MET A 267 -4.38 -11.23 4.26
C MET A 267 -4.57 -10.27 3.07
N PHE A 268 -5.31 -9.18 3.33
CA PHE A 268 -5.53 -8.07 2.42
C PHE A 268 -4.35 -7.09 2.54
N THR A 269 -4.47 -5.90 1.95
CA THR A 269 -3.35 -4.96 1.86
C THR A 269 -2.82 -4.53 3.24
N ALA A 270 -3.70 -4.24 4.20
CA ALA A 270 -3.27 -3.82 5.55
C ALA A 270 -2.40 -4.89 6.24
N ASN A 271 -2.86 -6.16 6.28
CA ASN A 271 -2.09 -7.23 6.91
C ASN A 271 -0.85 -7.63 6.09
N THR A 272 -0.90 -7.52 4.76
CA THR A 272 0.28 -7.68 3.91
C THR A 272 1.37 -6.67 4.27
N MET A 273 1.02 -5.40 4.37
CA MET A 273 1.98 -4.35 4.71
C MET A 273 2.46 -4.44 6.16
N ALA A 274 1.58 -4.75 7.11
CA ALA A 274 1.96 -4.96 8.51
C ALA A 274 3.00 -6.09 8.63
N THR A 275 2.76 -7.23 7.96
CA THR A 275 3.68 -8.38 7.92
C THR A 275 5.01 -8.04 7.25
N ALA A 276 4.96 -7.32 6.11
CA ALA A 276 6.15 -6.86 5.41
C ALA A 276 7.00 -5.92 6.30
N ILE A 277 6.37 -4.94 6.97
CA ILE A 277 7.05 -3.96 7.82
C ILE A 277 7.65 -4.60 9.08
N GLU A 278 6.96 -5.57 9.69
CA GLU A 278 7.52 -6.37 10.77
C GLU A 278 8.77 -7.14 10.29
N THR A 279 8.72 -7.72 9.11
CA THR A 279 9.83 -8.47 8.52
C THR A 279 10.98 -7.55 8.06
N LEU A 280 10.67 -6.33 7.61
CA LEU A 280 11.66 -5.27 7.35
C LEU A 280 12.36 -4.77 8.64
N GLY A 281 11.89 -5.21 9.81
CA GLY A 281 12.47 -4.87 11.10
C GLY A 281 12.04 -3.51 11.67
N LEU A 282 10.97 -2.88 11.16
CA LEU A 282 10.48 -1.56 11.61
C LEU A 282 9.29 -1.62 12.57
N SER A 283 8.83 -2.82 12.92
CA SER A 283 7.83 -3.08 13.98
C SER A 283 8.34 -4.14 14.96
N LEU A 284 7.73 -4.20 16.13
CA LEU A 284 8.05 -5.25 17.11
C LEU A 284 7.57 -6.63 16.62
N PRO A 285 8.26 -7.71 17.00
CA PRO A 285 7.81 -9.07 16.71
C PRO A 285 6.39 -9.32 17.22
N GLY A 286 5.54 -9.83 16.33
CA GLY A 286 4.13 -10.13 16.59
C GLY A 286 3.17 -8.94 16.39
N SER A 287 3.67 -7.73 16.12
CA SER A 287 2.83 -6.55 15.85
C SER A 287 1.81 -6.80 14.75
N ALA A 288 2.23 -7.42 13.65
CA ALA A 288 1.40 -7.65 12.46
C ALA A 288 0.24 -8.61 12.68
N SER A 289 0.38 -9.58 13.58
CA SER A 289 -0.66 -10.60 13.82
C SER A 289 -1.50 -10.35 15.07
N THR A 290 -1.06 -9.48 15.99
CA THR A 290 -1.79 -9.20 17.24
C THR A 290 -3.11 -8.47 16.96
N PRO A 291 -4.28 -9.03 17.35
CA PRO A 291 -5.58 -8.39 17.11
C PRO A 291 -5.72 -7.04 17.79
N ALA A 292 -6.44 -6.11 17.15
CA ALA A 292 -6.65 -4.74 17.64
C ALA A 292 -7.24 -4.66 19.05
N SER A 293 -8.17 -5.56 19.37
CA SER A 293 -8.87 -5.60 20.65
C SER A 293 -8.17 -6.40 21.75
N SER A 294 -6.94 -6.90 21.50
CA SER A 294 -6.22 -7.71 22.49
C SER A 294 -5.48 -6.86 23.51
N PRO A 295 -5.37 -7.30 24.78
CA PRO A 295 -4.53 -6.61 25.78
C PRO A 295 -3.05 -6.56 25.38
N GLU A 296 -2.59 -7.51 24.54
CA GLU A 296 -1.24 -7.57 24.00
C GLU A 296 -0.92 -6.33 23.17
N LYS A 297 -1.88 -5.80 22.43
CA LYS A 297 -1.71 -4.59 21.61
C LYS A 297 -1.42 -3.37 22.49
N MET A 298 -2.06 -3.25 23.63
CA MET A 298 -1.74 -2.17 24.60
C MET A 298 -0.37 -2.37 25.24
N ARG A 299 0.02 -3.61 25.55
CA ARG A 299 1.38 -3.91 26.08
C ARG A 299 2.49 -3.63 25.06
N GLU A 300 2.20 -3.83 23.77
CA GLU A 300 3.12 -3.50 22.68
C GLU A 300 3.50 -2.01 22.68
N CYS A 301 2.57 -1.12 22.98
CA CYS A 301 2.82 0.33 23.04
C CYS A 301 3.93 0.70 24.03
N LYS A 302 3.95 0.05 25.20
CA LYS A 302 5.00 0.23 26.19
C LYS A 302 6.35 -0.31 25.69
N LYS A 303 6.35 -1.51 25.12
CA LYS A 303 7.56 -2.12 24.54
C LYS A 303 8.12 -1.30 23.38
N ALA A 304 7.26 -0.66 22.59
CA ALA A 304 7.69 0.23 21.51
C ALA A 304 8.43 1.47 22.04
N ALA A 305 8.00 2.00 23.21
CA ALA A 305 8.70 3.09 23.87
C ALA A 305 10.08 2.66 24.41
N GLU A 306 10.21 1.44 24.88
CA GLU A 306 11.52 0.85 25.25
C GLU A 306 12.41 0.66 24.03
N ALA A 307 11.84 0.13 22.92
CA ALA A 307 12.57 -0.12 21.68
C ALA A 307 13.04 1.17 20.99
N ILE A 308 12.25 2.26 21.02
CA ILE A 308 12.68 3.53 20.41
C ILE A 308 13.88 4.12 21.15
N LYS A 309 13.97 3.95 22.46
CA LYS A 309 15.16 4.34 23.24
C LYS A 309 16.38 3.54 22.79
N VAL A 310 16.26 2.22 22.62
CA VAL A 310 17.33 1.37 22.07
C VAL A 310 17.76 1.85 20.68
N CYS A 311 16.79 2.20 19.82
CA CYS A 311 17.09 2.72 18.49
C CYS A 311 17.89 4.03 18.57
N MET A 312 17.56 4.93 19.49
CA MET A 312 18.28 6.18 19.69
C MET A 312 19.70 5.95 20.23
N GLU A 313 19.85 5.07 21.22
CA GLU A 313 21.14 4.73 21.83
C GLU A 313 22.11 4.05 20.85
N ARG A 314 21.57 3.21 19.94
CA ARG A 314 22.35 2.45 18.95
C ARG A 314 22.36 3.07 17.57
N ASP A 315 21.73 4.25 17.41
CA ASP A 315 21.57 4.93 16.12
C ASP A 315 20.93 4.02 15.06
N ILE A 316 19.91 3.22 15.45
CA ILE A 316 19.16 2.39 14.51
C ILE A 316 18.10 3.26 13.85
N THR A 317 18.32 3.56 12.57
CA THR A 317 17.43 4.40 11.75
C THR A 317 16.69 3.55 10.71
N PRO A 318 15.59 4.04 10.11
CA PRO A 318 14.86 3.30 9.09
C PRO A 318 15.74 2.82 7.93
N LYS A 319 16.65 3.64 7.40
CA LYS A 319 17.55 3.24 6.30
C LYS A 319 18.55 2.13 6.70
N LYS A 320 18.87 1.96 7.99
CA LYS A 320 19.69 0.83 8.46
C LYS A 320 18.92 -0.49 8.47
N CYS A 321 17.60 -0.45 8.68
CA CYS A 321 16.73 -1.63 8.59
C CYS A 321 16.34 -1.92 7.14
N LEU A 322 16.04 -0.90 6.35
CA LEU A 322 15.55 -1.01 4.97
C LEU A 322 16.69 -1.31 3.99
N THR A 323 17.26 -2.50 4.09
CA THR A 323 18.31 -2.99 3.18
C THR A 323 17.70 -3.88 2.08
N LYS A 324 18.44 -4.13 0.99
CA LYS A 324 18.01 -5.06 -0.07
C LYS A 324 17.62 -6.42 0.50
N LYS A 325 18.40 -6.96 1.45
CA LYS A 325 18.10 -8.24 2.13
C LYS A 325 16.79 -8.18 2.91
N ALA A 326 16.52 -7.06 3.59
CA ALA A 326 15.27 -6.89 4.33
C ALA A 326 14.07 -6.80 3.37
N PHE A 327 14.21 -6.13 2.22
CA PHE A 327 13.17 -6.14 1.18
C PHE A 327 12.98 -7.55 0.60
N ASP A 328 14.04 -8.28 0.29
CA ASP A 328 13.93 -9.69 -0.15
C ASP A 328 13.19 -10.54 0.89
N ASN A 329 13.43 -10.37 2.18
CA ASN A 329 12.68 -11.02 3.26
C ASN A 329 11.19 -10.64 3.25
N ALA A 330 10.87 -9.37 3.06
CA ALA A 330 9.48 -8.92 2.97
C ALA A 330 8.75 -9.55 1.77
N LEU A 331 9.43 -9.68 0.62
CA LEU A 331 8.90 -10.39 -0.55
C LEU A 331 8.64 -11.86 -0.25
N VAL A 332 9.56 -12.53 0.43
CA VAL A 332 9.39 -13.94 0.85
C VAL A 332 8.13 -14.12 1.70
N MET A 333 7.95 -13.27 2.71
CA MET A 333 6.76 -13.33 3.57
C MET A 333 5.47 -13.04 2.78
N MET A 334 5.51 -12.07 1.87
CA MET A 334 4.37 -11.73 1.00
C MET A 334 3.97 -12.92 0.12
N MET A 335 4.93 -13.63 -0.49
CA MET A 335 4.67 -14.80 -1.33
C MET A 335 4.17 -15.99 -0.51
N ALA A 336 4.81 -16.27 0.61
CA ALA A 336 4.44 -17.39 1.49
C ALA A 336 3.03 -17.25 2.09
N LEU A 337 2.60 -16.03 2.42
CA LEU A 337 1.32 -15.78 3.09
C LEU A 337 0.17 -15.40 2.13
N GLY A 338 0.40 -15.25 0.84
CA GLY A 338 -0.66 -14.91 -0.11
C GLY A 338 -1.07 -13.43 -0.06
N GLY A 339 -0.10 -12.53 0.02
CA GLY A 339 -0.31 -11.10 0.16
C GLY A 339 -1.02 -10.43 -1.02
N SER A 340 -1.40 -9.17 -0.82
CA SER A 340 -2.06 -8.33 -1.81
C SER A 340 -1.11 -7.85 -2.91
N THR A 341 -1.61 -7.73 -4.16
CA THR A 341 -0.90 -7.08 -5.28
C THR A 341 -0.51 -5.63 -4.96
N ASN A 342 -1.28 -4.93 -4.12
CA ASN A 342 -0.93 -3.59 -3.62
C ASN A 342 0.41 -3.57 -2.86
N GLY A 343 0.80 -4.70 -2.25
CA GLY A 343 2.11 -4.84 -1.61
C GLY A 343 3.26 -4.59 -2.58
N VAL A 344 3.13 -4.98 -3.86
CA VAL A 344 4.13 -4.69 -4.90
C VAL A 344 4.32 -3.18 -5.03
N LEU A 345 3.23 -2.44 -5.23
CA LEU A 345 3.27 -0.98 -5.38
C LEU A 345 3.87 -0.29 -4.15
N HIS A 346 3.49 -0.74 -2.95
CA HIS A 346 3.92 -0.11 -1.71
C HIS A 346 5.37 -0.44 -1.35
N LEU A 347 5.83 -1.67 -1.57
CA LEU A 347 7.22 -2.05 -1.34
C LEU A 347 8.16 -1.34 -2.32
N LEU A 348 7.76 -1.19 -3.59
CA LEU A 348 8.49 -0.37 -4.57
C LEU A 348 8.59 1.09 -4.09
N ALA A 349 7.49 1.69 -3.61
CA ALA A 349 7.51 3.06 -3.09
C ALA A 349 8.41 3.22 -1.86
N MET A 350 8.34 2.28 -0.92
CA MET A 350 9.19 2.28 0.28
C MET A 350 10.66 2.09 -0.08
N ALA A 351 10.98 1.21 -1.02
CA ALA A 351 12.34 0.98 -1.50
C ALA A 351 12.90 2.22 -2.22
N THR A 352 12.09 2.85 -3.06
CA THR A 352 12.43 4.13 -3.72
C THR A 352 12.78 5.20 -2.69
N THR A 353 11.93 5.37 -1.67
CA THR A 353 12.17 6.35 -0.58
C THR A 353 13.42 5.99 0.24
N ALA A 354 13.72 4.70 0.41
CA ALA A 354 14.92 4.23 1.09
C ALA A 354 16.19 4.27 0.24
N GLU A 355 16.07 4.62 -1.05
CA GLU A 355 17.16 4.58 -2.04
C GLU A 355 17.72 3.16 -2.23
N VAL A 356 16.85 2.14 -2.12
CA VAL A 356 17.17 0.73 -2.36
C VAL A 356 16.62 0.32 -3.71
N GLU A 357 17.46 -0.26 -4.55
CA GLU A 357 17.05 -0.79 -5.85
C GLU A 357 16.15 -2.02 -5.64
N LEU A 358 14.88 -1.86 -6.01
CA LEU A 358 13.88 -2.92 -6.03
C LEU A 358 13.08 -2.81 -7.32
N THR A 359 12.96 -3.91 -8.05
CA THR A 359 12.31 -3.96 -9.37
C THR A 359 11.21 -5.01 -9.39
N LEU A 360 10.35 -4.98 -10.42
CA LEU A 360 9.34 -6.02 -10.62
C LEU A 360 9.98 -7.41 -10.77
N ASP A 361 11.16 -7.50 -11.39
CA ASP A 361 11.87 -8.78 -11.56
C ASP A 361 12.31 -9.40 -10.22
N ASP A 362 12.56 -8.58 -9.19
CA ASP A 362 12.82 -9.09 -7.84
C ASP A 362 11.60 -9.82 -7.26
N PHE A 363 10.38 -9.31 -7.53
CA PHE A 363 9.14 -9.97 -7.11
C PHE A 363 8.99 -11.31 -7.82
N GLN A 364 9.23 -11.37 -9.14
CA GLN A 364 9.15 -12.63 -9.88
C GLN A 364 10.20 -13.63 -9.37
N ARG A 365 11.45 -13.23 -9.25
CA ARG A 365 12.55 -14.06 -8.73
C ARG A 365 12.22 -14.68 -7.36
N VAL A 366 11.58 -13.93 -6.47
CA VAL A 366 11.17 -14.44 -5.16
C VAL A 366 9.94 -15.31 -5.30
N SER A 367 8.97 -14.96 -6.15
CA SER A 367 7.78 -15.78 -6.40
C SER A 367 8.14 -17.17 -6.92
N ASP A 368 9.10 -17.28 -7.83
CA ASP A 368 9.52 -18.56 -8.43
C ASP A 368 10.07 -19.56 -7.40
N ARG A 369 10.66 -19.08 -6.30
CA ARG A 369 11.35 -19.94 -5.31
C ARG A 369 10.61 -20.12 -3.98
N VAL A 370 9.59 -19.33 -3.69
CA VAL A 370 8.90 -19.32 -2.39
C VAL A 370 7.51 -19.93 -2.53
N PRO A 371 7.23 -21.05 -1.87
CA PRO A 371 5.92 -21.68 -1.95
C PRO A 371 4.85 -20.83 -1.25
N PHE A 372 3.65 -20.80 -1.82
CA PHE A 372 2.47 -20.26 -1.17
C PHE A 372 1.92 -21.31 -0.19
N ILE A 373 1.96 -21.00 1.11
CA ILE A 373 1.68 -21.95 2.18
C ILE A 373 0.51 -21.59 3.09
N ALA A 374 0.02 -20.34 3.06
CA ALA A 374 -0.99 -19.87 3.99
C ALA A 374 -2.42 -19.96 3.43
N ASP A 375 -3.30 -20.70 4.09
CA ASP A 375 -4.73 -20.80 3.74
C ASP A 375 -5.53 -19.62 4.33
N LEU A 376 -5.03 -18.39 4.08
CA LEU A 376 -5.62 -17.14 4.56
C LEU A 376 -6.54 -16.51 3.50
N ALA A 377 -7.66 -15.92 3.95
CA ALA A 377 -8.54 -15.15 3.08
C ALA A 377 -7.78 -13.97 2.43
N PRO A 378 -8.05 -13.63 1.15
CA PRO A 378 -9.16 -14.07 0.31
C PRO A 378 -8.91 -15.39 -0.44
N SER A 379 -7.68 -15.84 -0.56
CA SER A 379 -7.33 -17.06 -1.30
C SER A 379 -7.66 -18.34 -0.53
N GLY A 380 -7.78 -18.24 0.78
CA GLY A 380 -8.11 -19.30 1.72
C GLY A 380 -9.27 -18.93 2.65
N LYS A 381 -9.47 -19.73 3.71
CA LYS A 381 -10.62 -19.65 4.61
C LYS A 381 -10.36 -18.98 5.96
N TYR A 382 -9.07 -18.91 6.39
CA TYR A 382 -8.70 -18.40 7.70
C TYR A 382 -8.40 -16.90 7.70
N LEU A 383 -8.40 -16.28 8.89
CA LEU A 383 -8.12 -14.87 9.11
C LEU A 383 -6.84 -14.67 9.93
N MET A 384 -6.36 -13.44 10.04
CA MET A 384 -5.16 -13.10 10.83
C MET A 384 -5.30 -13.45 12.31
N LYS A 385 -6.52 -13.38 12.85
CA LYS A 385 -6.82 -13.86 14.21
C LYS A 385 -6.46 -15.33 14.38
N ASP A 386 -6.79 -16.16 13.38
CA ASP A 386 -6.52 -17.60 13.42
C ASP A 386 -5.00 -17.84 13.33
N LEU A 387 -4.31 -17.08 12.48
CA LEU A 387 -2.84 -17.12 12.42
C LEU A 387 -2.21 -16.74 13.77
N TYR A 388 -2.71 -15.69 14.42
CA TYR A 388 -2.24 -15.28 15.74
C TYR A 388 -2.36 -16.42 16.77
N GLU A 389 -3.45 -17.17 16.78
CA GLU A 389 -3.73 -18.26 17.73
C GLU A 389 -2.81 -19.47 17.54
N VAL A 390 -2.15 -19.62 16.37
CA VAL A 390 -1.22 -20.72 16.07
C VAL A 390 0.25 -20.30 16.12
N GLY A 391 0.55 -19.05 16.52
CA GLY A 391 1.91 -18.56 16.71
C GLY A 391 2.22 -17.22 16.04
N GLY A 392 1.38 -16.77 15.11
CA GLY A 392 1.50 -15.48 14.46
C GLY A 392 2.62 -15.39 13.41
N VAL A 393 2.84 -14.18 12.93
CA VAL A 393 3.87 -13.88 11.92
C VAL A 393 5.28 -14.31 12.35
N PRO A 394 5.74 -14.10 13.59
CA PRO A 394 7.08 -14.53 14.00
C PRO A 394 7.30 -16.04 13.93
N SER A 395 6.27 -16.86 14.17
CA SER A 395 6.38 -18.32 14.01
C SER A 395 6.57 -18.73 12.56
N VAL A 396 5.97 -17.99 11.61
CA VAL A 396 6.19 -18.20 10.17
C VAL A 396 7.59 -17.73 9.77
N GLN A 397 8.04 -16.57 10.28
CA GLN A 397 9.42 -16.11 10.08
C GLN A 397 10.42 -17.14 10.58
N LYS A 398 10.22 -17.70 11.77
CA LYS A 398 11.06 -18.77 12.34
C LYS A 398 11.11 -20.00 11.44
N LEU A 399 9.97 -20.45 10.91
CA LEU A 399 9.89 -21.56 9.95
C LEU A 399 10.71 -21.28 8.69
N LEU A 400 10.54 -20.10 8.10
CA LEU A 400 11.19 -19.74 6.84
C LEU A 400 12.70 -19.44 7.01
N ILE A 401 13.13 -18.92 8.16
CA ILE A 401 14.56 -18.80 8.51
C ILE A 401 15.18 -20.19 8.63
N ALA A 402 14.53 -21.12 9.34
CA ALA A 402 15.03 -22.49 9.48
C ALA A 402 15.13 -23.22 8.14
N ALA A 403 14.25 -22.88 7.18
CA ALA A 403 14.28 -23.39 5.81
C ALA A 403 15.29 -22.67 4.88
N GLY A 404 16.01 -21.68 5.37
CA GLY A 404 16.95 -20.88 4.58
C GLY A 404 16.30 -19.97 3.53
N MET A 405 14.99 -19.68 3.66
CA MET A 405 14.25 -18.80 2.75
C MET A 405 14.29 -17.33 3.16
N LEU A 406 14.44 -17.04 4.47
CA LEU A 406 14.63 -15.70 5.02
C LEU A 406 16.06 -15.50 5.53
N ASP A 407 16.65 -14.35 5.27
CA ASP A 407 17.91 -13.93 5.86
C ASP A 407 17.67 -13.39 7.29
N GLY A 408 17.98 -14.21 8.29
CA GLY A 408 17.81 -13.87 9.69
C GLY A 408 18.79 -12.81 10.22
N SER A 409 19.79 -12.37 9.44
CA SER A 409 20.82 -11.44 9.88
C SER A 409 20.42 -9.96 9.82
N THR A 410 19.24 -9.64 9.26
CA THR A 410 18.77 -8.26 9.13
C THR A 410 18.49 -7.64 10.50
N ILE A 411 18.97 -6.39 10.70
CA ILE A 411 18.77 -5.66 11.97
C ILE A 411 17.34 -5.16 12.11
N THR A 412 16.86 -5.07 13.33
CA THR A 412 15.51 -4.60 13.63
C THR A 412 15.50 -3.52 14.72
N VAL A 413 14.37 -2.85 14.88
CA VAL A 413 14.14 -1.81 15.90
C VAL A 413 14.30 -2.29 17.35
N THR A 414 14.35 -3.59 17.59
CA THR A 414 14.65 -4.13 18.93
C THR A 414 16.14 -4.07 19.28
N GLY A 415 17.00 -3.69 18.34
CA GLY A 415 18.45 -3.78 18.48
C GLY A 415 19.01 -5.19 18.28
N LYS A 416 18.16 -6.13 17.90
CA LYS A 416 18.49 -7.52 17.58
C LYS A 416 18.25 -7.79 16.11
N THR A 417 18.84 -8.86 15.61
CA THR A 417 18.55 -9.38 14.26
C THR A 417 17.17 -10.05 14.21
N LEU A 418 16.67 -10.27 13.01
CA LEU A 418 15.40 -10.98 12.80
C LEU A 418 15.43 -12.39 13.40
N ALA A 419 16.54 -13.12 13.23
CA ALA A 419 16.71 -14.46 13.80
C ALA A 419 16.69 -14.45 15.33
N GLU A 420 17.44 -13.53 15.97
CA GLU A 420 17.47 -13.39 17.43
C GLU A 420 16.09 -13.05 18.02
N ASN A 421 15.28 -12.25 17.31
CA ASN A 421 13.92 -11.92 17.74
C ASN A 421 12.99 -13.13 17.78
N VAL A 422 13.13 -14.06 16.84
CA VAL A 422 12.23 -15.22 16.74
C VAL A 422 12.80 -16.49 17.39
N GLU A 423 14.04 -16.47 17.86
CA GLU A 423 14.70 -17.64 18.48
C GLU A 423 13.88 -18.21 19.64
N SER A 424 13.48 -17.34 20.58
CA SER A 424 12.66 -17.72 21.74
C SER A 424 11.15 -17.75 21.44
N TRP A 425 10.72 -17.36 20.23
CA TRP A 425 9.31 -17.37 19.86
C TRP A 425 8.82 -18.81 19.67
N PRO A 426 7.56 -19.14 20.05
CA PRO A 426 7.05 -20.48 19.84
C PRO A 426 7.02 -20.86 18.35
N SER A 427 7.24 -22.11 18.04
CA SER A 427 6.98 -22.63 16.69
C SER A 427 5.48 -22.67 16.42
N LEU A 428 5.08 -22.81 15.15
CA LEU A 428 3.69 -23.00 14.77
C LEU A 428 3.06 -24.15 15.57
N LYS A 429 1.85 -23.96 16.06
CA LYS A 429 1.12 -24.93 16.86
C LYS A 429 0.98 -26.25 16.10
N GLN A 430 1.28 -27.35 16.77
CA GLN A 430 1.15 -28.68 16.17
C GLN A 430 -0.30 -29.00 15.78
N GLY A 431 -0.51 -29.58 14.61
CA GLY A 431 -1.82 -29.95 14.10
C GLY A 431 -2.64 -28.78 13.53
N GLN A 432 -2.09 -27.55 13.45
CA GLN A 432 -2.75 -26.44 12.78
C GLN A 432 -2.80 -26.66 11.25
N GLU A 433 -3.81 -26.10 10.58
CA GLU A 433 -4.03 -26.24 9.13
C GLU A 433 -3.89 -24.92 8.36
N ILE A 434 -3.59 -23.81 9.05
CA ILE A 434 -3.56 -22.46 8.47
C ILE A 434 -2.32 -22.28 7.60
N ILE A 435 -1.18 -22.71 8.13
CA ILE A 435 0.10 -22.70 7.42
C ILE A 435 0.43 -24.15 7.03
N ARG A 436 0.44 -24.43 5.74
CA ARG A 436 0.82 -25.73 5.18
C ARG A 436 2.30 -25.98 5.39
N SER A 437 2.70 -27.26 5.42
CA SER A 437 4.12 -27.62 5.41
C SER A 437 4.77 -27.22 4.08
N LEU A 438 6.07 -26.97 4.10
CA LEU A 438 6.83 -26.65 2.89
C LEU A 438 6.86 -27.80 1.88
N ASP A 439 6.70 -29.04 2.33
CA ASP A 439 6.61 -30.23 1.48
C ASP A 439 5.23 -30.45 0.85
N ASN A 440 4.20 -29.75 1.37
CA ASN A 440 2.84 -29.83 0.84
C ASN A 440 2.17 -28.43 0.81
N PRO A 441 2.72 -27.49 0.02
CA PRO A 441 2.22 -26.13 -0.09
C PRO A 441 0.89 -26.08 -0.84
N ILE A 442 0.22 -24.94 -0.80
CA ILE A 442 -0.97 -24.65 -1.63
C ILE A 442 -0.57 -24.54 -3.11
N LYS A 443 0.55 -23.85 -3.38
CA LYS A 443 1.21 -23.75 -4.69
C LYS A 443 2.72 -23.83 -4.46
N ALA A 444 3.44 -24.51 -5.34
CA ALA A 444 4.89 -24.70 -5.22
C ALA A 444 5.70 -23.39 -5.39
N THR A 445 5.10 -22.39 -6.03
CA THR A 445 5.64 -21.05 -6.20
C THR A 445 4.75 -20.02 -5.52
N GLY A 446 5.15 -18.75 -5.50
CA GLY A 446 4.34 -17.64 -5.02
C GLY A 446 3.06 -17.45 -5.85
N HIS A 447 2.21 -16.58 -5.38
CA HIS A 447 0.91 -16.29 -6.00
C HIS A 447 0.91 -14.97 -6.80
N ILE A 448 1.99 -14.19 -6.74
CA ILE A 448 2.19 -12.98 -7.55
C ILE A 448 3.02 -13.36 -8.76
N GLU A 449 2.52 -13.01 -9.94
CA GLU A 449 3.22 -13.17 -11.21
C GLU A 449 3.40 -11.81 -11.87
N ILE A 450 4.60 -11.53 -12.33
CA ILE A 450 4.91 -10.33 -13.11
C ILE A 450 4.81 -10.70 -14.58
N LEU A 451 3.96 -9.99 -15.30
CA LEU A 451 3.69 -10.27 -16.71
C LEU A 451 4.24 -9.16 -17.60
N TYR A 452 4.90 -9.55 -18.68
CA TYR A 452 5.38 -8.65 -19.71
C TYR A 452 4.77 -9.01 -21.07
N GLY A 453 4.74 -8.08 -22.00
CA GLY A 453 4.24 -8.35 -23.35
C GLY A 453 3.92 -7.08 -24.10
N ASN A 454 3.33 -7.24 -25.29
CA ASN A 454 2.96 -6.09 -26.11
C ASN A 454 1.84 -5.25 -25.47
N LEU A 455 1.10 -5.81 -24.50
CA LEU A 455 0.07 -5.08 -23.75
C LEU A 455 0.65 -4.41 -22.49
N ALA A 456 1.73 -4.94 -21.92
CA ALA A 456 2.38 -4.42 -20.72
C ALA A 456 3.92 -4.41 -20.88
N PRO A 457 4.47 -3.54 -21.73
CA PRO A 457 5.91 -3.56 -22.04
C PRO A 457 6.82 -3.23 -20.87
N THR A 458 6.34 -2.52 -19.85
CA THR A 458 7.09 -2.21 -18.62
C THR A 458 6.59 -2.98 -17.41
N GLY A 459 5.66 -3.93 -17.62
CA GLY A 459 5.20 -4.90 -16.65
C GLY A 459 3.75 -4.72 -16.21
N ALA A 460 3.20 -5.80 -15.66
CA ALA A 460 1.90 -5.88 -15.00
C ALA A 460 2.00 -6.85 -13.82
N VAL A 461 1.10 -6.73 -12.87
CA VAL A 461 1.08 -7.55 -11.66
C VAL A 461 -0.19 -8.40 -11.65
N ALA A 462 -0.02 -9.72 -11.69
CA ALA A 462 -1.10 -10.68 -11.61
C ALA A 462 -1.14 -11.37 -10.25
N LYS A 463 -2.34 -11.75 -9.80
CA LYS A 463 -2.55 -12.60 -8.64
C LYS A 463 -3.10 -13.94 -9.13
N ILE A 464 -2.27 -14.97 -9.13
CA ILE A 464 -2.59 -16.30 -9.65
C ILE A 464 -2.28 -17.36 -8.60
N THR A 465 -3.33 -17.85 -7.98
CA THR A 465 -3.22 -18.82 -6.88
C THR A 465 -3.18 -20.28 -7.37
N GLY A 466 -3.39 -20.49 -8.69
CA GLY A 466 -3.46 -21.80 -9.34
C GLY A 466 -4.86 -22.42 -9.38
N LYS A 467 -5.81 -21.89 -8.62
CA LYS A 467 -7.21 -22.37 -8.62
C LYS A 467 -7.96 -22.00 -9.90
N GLU A 468 -7.59 -20.89 -10.51
CA GLU A 468 -8.14 -20.30 -11.75
C GLU A 468 -7.44 -20.79 -13.03
N GLY A 469 -6.38 -21.58 -12.88
CA GLY A 469 -5.48 -21.99 -13.98
C GLY A 469 -4.32 -21.01 -14.16
N MET A 470 -3.40 -21.35 -15.09
CA MET A 470 -2.18 -20.56 -15.36
C MET A 470 -2.29 -19.75 -16.65
N LYS A 471 -3.27 -20.05 -17.50
CA LYS A 471 -3.46 -19.40 -18.79
C LYS A 471 -4.91 -19.04 -19.04
N PHE A 472 -5.13 -17.83 -19.55
CA PHE A 472 -6.46 -17.37 -19.98
C PHE A 472 -6.35 -16.72 -21.36
N VAL A 473 -7.29 -17.08 -22.25
CA VAL A 473 -7.43 -16.49 -23.59
C VAL A 473 -8.89 -16.09 -23.78
N GLY A 474 -9.13 -14.85 -24.13
CA GLY A 474 -10.48 -14.34 -24.31
C GLY A 474 -10.54 -13.07 -25.14
N LYS A 475 -11.75 -12.74 -25.60
CA LYS A 475 -12.01 -11.49 -26.30
C LYS A 475 -12.04 -10.32 -25.33
N ALA A 476 -11.41 -9.23 -25.71
CA ALA A 476 -11.48 -7.98 -24.97
C ALA A 476 -12.90 -7.40 -24.97
N ARG A 477 -13.33 -6.90 -23.81
CA ARG A 477 -14.44 -5.96 -23.67
C ARG A 477 -13.94 -4.78 -22.83
N VAL A 478 -13.91 -3.59 -23.42
CA VAL A 478 -13.20 -2.43 -22.89
C VAL A 478 -14.18 -1.49 -22.21
N PHE A 479 -13.78 -1.03 -21.02
CA PHE A 479 -14.53 -0.07 -20.20
C PHE A 479 -13.63 1.11 -19.84
N GLU A 480 -14.16 2.31 -20.03
CA GLU A 480 -13.50 3.52 -19.60
C GLU A 480 -13.91 3.80 -18.15
N LYS A 481 -13.03 3.41 -17.20
CA LYS A 481 -13.22 3.46 -15.75
C LYS A 481 -14.15 2.38 -15.18
N GLU A 482 -13.98 2.12 -13.86
CA GLU A 482 -14.68 1.04 -13.15
C GLU A 482 -16.20 1.17 -13.22
N HIS A 483 -16.76 2.39 -13.09
CA HIS A 483 -18.22 2.57 -13.09
C HIS A 483 -18.90 2.15 -14.39
N ALA A 484 -18.22 2.24 -15.55
CA ALA A 484 -18.78 1.74 -16.80
C ALA A 484 -18.90 0.20 -16.80
N LEU A 485 -17.97 -0.50 -16.17
CA LEU A 485 -18.06 -1.94 -15.96
C LEU A 485 -19.17 -2.28 -14.94
N ASP A 486 -19.27 -1.53 -13.84
CA ASP A 486 -20.33 -1.71 -12.84
C ASP A 486 -21.72 -1.55 -13.47
N ASP A 487 -21.92 -0.55 -14.33
CA ASP A 487 -23.18 -0.34 -15.04
C ASP A 487 -23.51 -1.53 -15.94
N ALA A 488 -22.54 -2.08 -16.67
CA ALA A 488 -22.74 -3.26 -17.52
C ALA A 488 -23.07 -4.52 -16.70
N LEU A 489 -22.43 -4.70 -15.55
CA LEU A 489 -22.73 -5.79 -14.61
C LEU A 489 -24.14 -5.66 -14.05
N ASN A 490 -24.52 -4.48 -13.58
CA ASN A 490 -25.85 -4.20 -13.03
C ASN A 490 -26.99 -4.43 -14.04
N LYS A 491 -26.72 -4.20 -15.31
CA LYS A 491 -27.67 -4.47 -16.41
C LYS A 491 -27.66 -5.93 -16.89
N GLY A 492 -26.78 -6.76 -16.34
CA GLY A 492 -26.65 -8.17 -16.77
C GLY A 492 -26.07 -8.33 -18.17
N GLU A 493 -25.31 -7.35 -18.66
CA GLU A 493 -24.77 -7.33 -20.03
C GLU A 493 -23.54 -8.22 -20.23
N ILE A 494 -22.99 -8.79 -19.15
CA ILE A 494 -21.82 -9.67 -19.22
C ILE A 494 -22.29 -11.12 -19.39
N PRO A 495 -22.04 -11.76 -20.56
CA PRO A 495 -22.51 -13.12 -20.84
C PRO A 495 -21.77 -14.17 -19.99
N LYS A 496 -22.49 -15.23 -19.60
CA LYS A 496 -21.94 -16.33 -18.77
C LYS A 496 -21.18 -17.40 -19.57
N THR A 497 -21.29 -17.38 -20.89
CA THR A 497 -20.85 -18.49 -21.75
C THR A 497 -19.61 -18.20 -22.58
N GLU A 498 -19.15 -16.97 -22.63
CA GLU A 498 -17.98 -16.55 -23.40
C GLU A 498 -16.76 -16.28 -22.51
N ASN A 499 -15.58 -16.62 -23.03
CA ASN A 499 -14.33 -16.20 -22.41
C ASN A 499 -14.08 -14.73 -22.73
N LEU A 500 -14.18 -13.87 -21.74
CA LEU A 500 -13.99 -12.44 -21.88
C LEU A 500 -12.84 -11.94 -20.99
N VAL A 501 -12.06 -11.03 -21.56
CA VAL A 501 -11.11 -10.20 -20.80
C VAL A 501 -11.74 -8.82 -20.67
N LEU A 502 -12.26 -8.51 -19.48
CA LEU A 502 -12.82 -7.20 -19.16
C LEU A 502 -11.68 -6.25 -18.84
N ILE A 503 -11.56 -5.20 -19.64
CA ILE A 503 -10.46 -4.24 -19.57
C ILE A 503 -10.99 -2.93 -19.01
N VAL A 504 -10.51 -2.55 -17.83
CA VAL A 504 -10.80 -1.22 -17.26
C VAL A 504 -9.55 -0.36 -17.41
N ARG A 505 -9.67 0.73 -18.18
CA ARG A 505 -8.54 1.63 -18.45
C ARG A 505 -8.76 3.06 -17.99
N TYR A 506 -7.70 3.86 -17.97
CA TYR A 506 -7.66 5.21 -17.43
C TYR A 506 -7.89 5.29 -15.91
N GLU A 507 -7.52 4.22 -15.20
CA GLU A 507 -7.50 4.15 -13.74
C GLU A 507 -6.07 4.05 -13.16
N GLY A 508 -5.06 4.23 -14.01
CA GLY A 508 -3.66 4.34 -13.61
C GLY A 508 -3.35 5.62 -12.82
N PRO A 509 -2.10 5.79 -12.35
CA PRO A 509 -1.72 6.89 -11.46
C PRO A 509 -2.09 8.29 -11.96
N LYS A 510 -1.97 8.55 -13.25
CA LYS A 510 -2.28 9.84 -13.90
C LYS A 510 -3.69 9.91 -14.45
N GLY A 511 -4.13 8.87 -15.14
CA GLY A 511 -5.44 8.81 -15.80
C GLY A 511 -6.60 8.69 -14.82
N GLY A 512 -6.41 7.94 -13.75
CA GLY A 512 -7.30 7.87 -12.59
C GLY A 512 -6.59 8.38 -11.34
N PRO A 513 -6.42 9.71 -11.15
CA PRO A 513 -5.62 10.23 -10.05
C PRO A 513 -6.00 9.59 -8.71
N GLY A 514 -4.98 9.10 -7.99
CA GLY A 514 -5.18 8.27 -6.79
C GLY A 514 -5.29 6.78 -7.10
N MET A 515 -5.26 6.36 -8.37
CA MET A 515 -5.22 4.95 -8.80
C MET A 515 -6.21 4.07 -7.99
N PRO A 516 -7.54 4.31 -8.12
CA PRO A 516 -8.55 3.71 -7.24
C PRO A 516 -8.49 2.19 -7.29
N GLU A 517 -8.72 1.55 -6.14
CA GLU A 517 -8.83 0.09 -6.06
C GLU A 517 -10.19 -0.37 -6.58
N GLN A 518 -10.16 -1.30 -7.50
CA GLN A 518 -11.34 -1.93 -8.05
C GLN A 518 -11.64 -3.21 -7.26
N LEU A 519 -12.75 -3.24 -6.54
CA LEU A 519 -13.21 -4.43 -5.82
C LEU A 519 -14.67 -4.74 -6.15
N LYS A 520 -15.49 -3.70 -6.35
CA LYS A 520 -16.93 -3.86 -6.57
C LYS A 520 -17.21 -4.74 -7.79
N ALA A 521 -16.55 -4.46 -8.92
CA ALA A 521 -16.68 -5.25 -10.13
C ALA A 521 -16.23 -6.70 -9.94
N SER A 522 -15.05 -6.94 -9.31
CA SER A 522 -14.57 -8.30 -9.07
C SER A 522 -15.45 -9.09 -8.11
N ALA A 523 -15.96 -8.45 -7.05
CA ALA A 523 -16.89 -9.07 -6.11
C ALA A 523 -18.25 -9.38 -6.76
N ALA A 524 -18.76 -8.48 -7.61
CA ALA A 524 -20.00 -8.71 -8.38
C ALA A 524 -19.87 -9.89 -9.34
N ILE A 525 -18.74 -10.00 -10.05
CA ILE A 525 -18.45 -11.13 -10.95
C ILE A 525 -18.45 -12.46 -10.18
N MET A 526 -17.81 -12.48 -9.02
CA MET A 526 -17.77 -13.67 -8.15
C MET A 526 -19.15 -14.03 -7.60
N GLY A 527 -19.88 -13.05 -7.07
CA GLY A 527 -21.22 -13.22 -6.56
C GLY A 527 -22.21 -13.71 -7.63
N ALA A 528 -22.02 -13.28 -8.87
CA ALA A 528 -22.80 -13.71 -10.03
C ALA A 528 -22.44 -15.12 -10.53
N GLY A 529 -21.34 -15.70 -10.05
CA GLY A 529 -20.83 -17.00 -10.50
C GLY A 529 -20.30 -17.00 -11.94
N LEU A 530 -19.78 -15.85 -12.42
CA LEU A 530 -19.17 -15.71 -13.73
C LEU A 530 -17.74 -16.29 -13.69
N LYS A 531 -17.52 -17.44 -14.32
CA LYS A 531 -16.26 -18.19 -14.23
C LYS A 531 -15.29 -17.94 -15.39
N ASN A 532 -15.80 -17.52 -16.56
CA ASN A 532 -15.01 -17.39 -17.79
C ASN A 532 -14.61 -15.91 -18.00
N ILE A 533 -14.16 -15.25 -16.95
CA ILE A 533 -13.82 -13.83 -16.97
C ILE A 533 -12.42 -13.63 -16.42
N ALA A 534 -11.59 -12.90 -17.16
CA ALA A 534 -10.39 -12.27 -16.65
C ALA A 534 -10.61 -10.75 -16.54
N LEU A 535 -10.02 -10.14 -15.51
CA LEU A 535 -10.06 -8.71 -15.28
C LEU A 535 -8.66 -8.12 -15.46
N ILE A 536 -8.50 -7.12 -16.31
CA ILE A 536 -7.23 -6.40 -16.45
C ILE A 536 -7.40 -4.89 -16.37
N THR A 537 -6.42 -4.18 -15.83
CA THR A 537 -6.48 -2.73 -15.64
C THR A 537 -5.10 -2.08 -15.54
N ASP A 538 -4.99 -0.82 -15.96
CA ASP A 538 -3.87 0.05 -15.63
C ASP A 538 -3.97 0.64 -14.20
N GLY A 539 -5.11 0.45 -13.54
CA GLY A 539 -5.35 0.75 -12.14
C GLY A 539 -4.93 -0.39 -11.20
N ARG A 540 -5.64 -0.54 -10.09
CA ARG A 540 -5.38 -1.55 -9.05
C ARG A 540 -6.62 -2.38 -8.76
N TYR A 541 -6.40 -3.62 -8.34
CA TYR A 541 -7.43 -4.41 -7.67
C TYR A 541 -7.18 -4.46 -6.17
N SER A 542 -8.25 -4.51 -5.40
CA SER A 542 -8.15 -4.69 -3.95
C SER A 542 -7.46 -6.01 -3.59
N GLY A 543 -6.76 -6.03 -2.46
CA GLY A 543 -6.20 -7.26 -1.91
C GLY A 543 -7.24 -8.36 -1.65
N ALA A 544 -8.52 -7.98 -1.53
CA ALA A 544 -9.64 -8.90 -1.38
C ALA A 544 -10.13 -9.52 -2.70
N SER A 545 -9.68 -9.03 -3.85
CA SER A 545 -10.05 -9.57 -5.16
C SER A 545 -9.43 -10.94 -5.39
N HIS A 546 -10.14 -11.80 -6.13
CA HIS A 546 -9.70 -13.13 -6.53
C HIS A 546 -10.27 -13.48 -7.91
N GLY A 547 -9.77 -14.56 -8.52
CA GLY A 547 -9.99 -14.91 -9.91
C GLY A 547 -8.79 -14.53 -10.78
N PHE A 548 -8.95 -14.59 -12.11
CA PHE A 548 -7.88 -14.24 -13.05
C PHE A 548 -7.76 -12.71 -13.15
N ILE A 549 -6.85 -12.12 -12.39
CA ILE A 549 -6.80 -10.67 -12.17
C ILE A 549 -5.39 -10.15 -12.45
N VAL A 550 -5.28 -9.14 -13.34
CA VAL A 550 -4.03 -8.45 -13.69
C VAL A 550 -4.23 -6.94 -13.54
N GLY A 551 -3.50 -6.33 -12.62
CA GLY A 551 -3.47 -4.88 -12.42
C GLY A 551 -2.11 -4.29 -12.72
N HIS A 552 -1.97 -2.97 -12.46
CA HIS A 552 -0.73 -2.22 -12.63
C HIS A 552 -0.13 -2.37 -14.04
N ILE A 553 -0.98 -2.49 -15.07
CA ILE A 553 -0.49 -2.56 -16.45
C ILE A 553 0.22 -1.27 -16.79
N THR A 554 1.50 -1.40 -17.19
CA THR A 554 2.35 -0.24 -17.48
C THR A 554 3.01 -0.35 -18.85
N PRO A 555 3.13 0.80 -19.56
CA PRO A 555 2.63 2.15 -19.22
C PRO A 555 1.11 2.23 -19.19
N GLU A 556 0.55 3.11 -18.31
CA GLU A 556 -0.90 3.32 -18.21
C GLU A 556 -1.51 3.95 -19.49
N ALA A 557 -2.81 3.77 -19.70
CA ALA A 557 -3.52 4.28 -20.88
C ALA A 557 -3.40 5.80 -21.05
N ALA A 558 -3.42 6.57 -19.96
CA ALA A 558 -3.41 8.04 -20.02
C ALA A 558 -2.10 8.65 -20.54
N VAL A 559 -1.01 7.90 -20.51
CA VAL A 559 0.29 8.31 -21.05
C VAL A 559 0.62 7.63 -22.39
N GLY A 560 -0.35 6.95 -23.00
CA GLY A 560 -0.15 6.26 -24.29
C GLY A 560 0.38 4.83 -24.16
N GLY A 561 0.14 4.16 -23.05
CA GLY A 561 0.38 2.72 -22.95
C GLY A 561 -0.50 1.92 -23.91
N PRO A 562 -0.08 0.71 -24.35
CA PRO A 562 -0.81 -0.10 -25.35
C PRO A 562 -2.27 -0.39 -24.97
N ILE A 563 -2.57 -0.49 -23.68
CA ILE A 563 -3.94 -0.68 -23.16
C ILE A 563 -4.91 0.43 -23.63
N ALA A 564 -4.41 1.64 -23.97
CA ALA A 564 -5.21 2.76 -24.44
C ALA A 564 -5.89 2.48 -25.78
N VAL A 565 -5.32 1.62 -26.61
CA VAL A 565 -5.77 1.37 -27.99
C VAL A 565 -6.38 -0.01 -28.21
N VAL A 566 -6.56 -0.80 -27.15
CA VAL A 566 -7.34 -2.05 -27.20
C VAL A 566 -8.78 -1.76 -27.59
N LYS A 567 -9.35 -2.59 -28.44
CA LYS A 567 -10.74 -2.51 -28.90
C LYS A 567 -11.52 -3.76 -28.49
N ASP A 568 -12.84 -3.60 -28.35
CA ASP A 568 -13.74 -4.73 -28.17
C ASP A 568 -13.52 -5.78 -29.26
N GLY A 569 -13.41 -7.04 -28.86
CA GLY A 569 -13.17 -8.17 -29.73
C GLY A 569 -11.71 -8.52 -30.00
N ASP A 570 -10.73 -7.66 -29.64
CA ASP A 570 -9.31 -8.04 -29.69
C ASP A 570 -9.07 -9.29 -28.82
N MET A 571 -8.26 -10.23 -29.32
CA MET A 571 -7.90 -11.41 -28.53
C MET A 571 -6.76 -11.07 -27.55
N ILE A 572 -6.97 -11.36 -26.29
CA ILE A 572 -5.98 -11.16 -25.23
C ILE A 572 -5.56 -12.52 -24.69
N THR A 573 -4.26 -12.72 -24.57
CA THR A 573 -3.66 -13.89 -23.94
C THR A 573 -2.94 -13.47 -22.67
N ILE A 574 -3.29 -14.12 -21.55
CA ILE A 574 -2.62 -14.00 -20.26
C ILE A 574 -2.04 -15.37 -19.94
N ASP A 575 -0.74 -15.48 -19.80
CA ASP A 575 -0.03 -16.75 -19.64
C ASP A 575 1.01 -16.60 -18.51
N ALA A 576 0.69 -17.15 -17.35
CA ALA A 576 1.54 -17.09 -16.17
C ALA A 576 2.74 -18.04 -16.26
N ASP A 577 2.63 -19.14 -17.02
CA ASP A 577 3.75 -20.08 -17.19
C ASP A 577 4.90 -19.45 -17.98
N THR A 578 4.58 -18.53 -18.90
CA THR A 578 5.55 -17.82 -19.74
C THR A 578 5.75 -16.37 -19.32
N HIS A 579 5.09 -15.92 -18.25
CA HIS A 579 5.09 -14.54 -17.75
C HIS A 579 4.69 -13.51 -18.83
N ARG A 580 3.64 -13.83 -19.61
CA ARG A 580 3.23 -13.03 -20.77
C ARG A 580 1.82 -12.50 -20.65
N ILE A 581 1.63 -11.27 -21.15
CA ILE A 581 0.33 -10.67 -21.43
C ILE A 581 0.38 -9.97 -22.79
N ASP A 582 -0.35 -10.50 -23.74
CA ASP A 582 -0.29 -10.06 -25.12
C ASP A 582 -1.66 -9.81 -25.71
N MET A 583 -1.73 -8.85 -26.61
CA MET A 583 -2.85 -8.56 -27.50
C MET A 583 -2.50 -9.08 -28.90
N ASP A 584 -3.38 -9.92 -29.49
CA ASP A 584 -3.21 -10.45 -30.85
C ASP A 584 -3.65 -9.40 -31.89
N VAL A 585 -2.85 -8.35 -32.00
CA VAL A 585 -3.03 -7.25 -32.95
C VAL A 585 -1.66 -6.91 -33.50
N SER A 586 -1.53 -6.74 -34.83
CA SER A 586 -0.25 -6.44 -35.46
C SER A 586 0.30 -5.07 -35.02
N GLU A 587 1.62 -4.92 -35.03
CA GLU A 587 2.27 -3.65 -34.68
C GLU A 587 1.82 -2.49 -35.58
N GLU A 588 1.55 -2.76 -36.87
CA GLU A 588 1.06 -1.77 -37.83
C GLU A 588 -0.34 -1.27 -37.43
N GLU A 589 -1.22 -2.19 -37.02
CA GLU A 589 -2.56 -1.83 -36.57
C GLU A 589 -2.50 -1.06 -35.25
N VAL A 590 -1.63 -1.44 -34.30
CA VAL A 590 -1.41 -0.69 -33.06
C VAL A 590 -0.94 0.73 -33.36
N LYS A 591 0.02 0.90 -34.27
CA LYS A 591 0.51 2.23 -34.71
C LYS A 591 -0.64 3.04 -35.32
N ARG A 592 -1.44 2.44 -36.22
CA ARG A 592 -2.59 3.09 -36.83
C ARG A 592 -3.64 3.53 -35.80
N ARG A 593 -3.87 2.74 -34.77
CA ARG A 593 -4.79 3.11 -33.67
C ARG A 593 -4.26 4.30 -32.88
N PHE A 594 -2.95 4.37 -32.66
CA PHE A 594 -2.33 5.51 -32.00
C PHE A 594 -2.39 6.81 -32.81
N GLU A 595 -2.41 6.78 -34.14
CA GLU A 595 -2.58 7.97 -34.98
C GLU A 595 -3.91 8.72 -34.70
N SER A 596 -4.94 7.99 -34.28
CA SER A 596 -6.25 8.56 -33.92
C SER A 596 -6.44 8.76 -32.41
N TRP A 597 -5.52 8.24 -31.59
CA TRP A 597 -5.64 8.35 -30.15
C TRP A 597 -5.18 9.73 -29.66
N THR A 598 -5.88 10.29 -28.70
CA THR A 598 -5.51 11.53 -28.02
C THR A 598 -5.55 11.32 -26.51
N PRO A 599 -4.60 11.87 -25.77
CA PRO A 599 -4.62 11.81 -24.30
C PRO A 599 -5.94 12.34 -23.75
N PRO A 600 -6.58 11.66 -22.81
CA PRO A 600 -7.79 12.15 -22.19
C PRO A 600 -7.54 13.44 -21.42
N ARG A 601 -8.59 14.25 -21.29
CA ARG A 601 -8.52 15.44 -20.44
C ARG A 601 -8.27 15.00 -18.99
N MET A 602 -7.35 15.68 -18.32
CA MET A 602 -7.07 15.43 -16.90
C MET A 602 -8.35 15.54 -16.07
N PRO A 603 -8.70 14.53 -15.27
CA PRO A 603 -9.96 14.48 -14.52
C PRO A 603 -10.01 15.49 -13.37
N ALA A 604 -8.87 16.02 -12.93
CA ALA A 604 -8.75 17.02 -11.89
C ALA A 604 -7.82 18.16 -12.32
N THR A 605 -8.28 19.40 -12.17
CA THR A 605 -7.53 20.63 -12.54
C THR A 605 -6.99 21.39 -11.33
N ARG A 606 -7.51 21.10 -10.14
CA ARG A 606 -7.15 21.75 -8.86
C ARG A 606 -7.16 20.73 -7.72
N GLY A 607 -6.59 21.12 -6.59
CA GLY A 607 -6.60 20.35 -5.36
C GLY A 607 -5.59 19.20 -5.35
N VAL A 608 -5.79 18.29 -4.42
CA VAL A 608 -4.84 17.23 -4.12
C VAL A 608 -4.72 16.22 -5.27
N LEU A 609 -5.83 15.86 -5.93
CA LEU A 609 -5.80 14.94 -7.08
C LEU A 609 -5.03 15.53 -8.27
N ALA A 610 -5.17 16.84 -8.52
CA ALA A 610 -4.42 17.49 -9.60
C ALA A 610 -2.92 17.59 -9.29
N LYS A 611 -2.54 17.82 -8.03
CA LYS A 611 -1.13 17.77 -7.60
C LYS A 611 -0.57 16.36 -7.80
N TYR A 612 -1.30 15.36 -7.31
CA TYR A 612 -0.91 13.95 -7.43
C TYR A 612 -0.68 13.56 -8.90
N ALA A 613 -1.66 13.78 -9.77
CA ALA A 613 -1.57 13.41 -11.18
C ALA A 613 -0.41 14.08 -11.93
N ARG A 614 0.02 15.27 -11.50
CA ARG A 614 1.17 15.97 -12.11
C ARG A 614 2.51 15.44 -11.64
N LEU A 615 2.61 15.03 -10.38
CA LEU A 615 3.87 14.65 -9.73
C LEU A 615 4.11 13.15 -9.79
N VAL A 616 3.03 12.35 -9.82
CA VAL A 616 3.12 10.89 -9.70
C VAL A 616 3.90 10.26 -10.84
N GLY A 617 4.79 9.34 -10.45
CA GLY A 617 5.53 8.47 -11.36
C GLY A 617 4.72 7.25 -11.80
N ASP A 618 5.37 6.35 -12.53
CA ASP A 618 4.82 5.11 -13.05
C ASP A 618 4.56 4.07 -11.93
N ALA A 619 3.55 3.23 -12.11
CA ALA A 619 3.21 2.20 -11.14
C ALA A 619 4.32 1.13 -10.98
N SER A 620 5.09 0.85 -12.03
CA SER A 620 6.25 -0.06 -11.96
C SER A 620 7.40 0.45 -11.07
N LYS A 621 7.32 1.72 -10.64
CA LYS A 621 8.24 2.38 -9.70
C LYS A 621 7.56 2.79 -8.38
N GLY A 622 6.38 2.24 -8.10
CA GLY A 622 5.66 2.48 -6.86
C GLY A 622 4.70 3.66 -6.86
N ALA A 623 4.50 4.36 -7.99
CA ALA A 623 3.63 5.53 -8.12
C ALA A 623 3.87 6.57 -7.01
N VAL A 624 5.12 6.98 -6.83
CA VAL A 624 5.55 8.00 -5.84
C VAL A 624 5.50 9.41 -6.44
N THR A 625 5.45 10.44 -5.60
CA THR A 625 5.32 11.84 -6.04
C THR A 625 6.56 12.69 -5.79
N ASP A 626 7.64 12.11 -5.29
CA ASP A 626 8.88 12.79 -4.89
C ASP A 626 10.10 12.42 -5.76
N LEU A 627 9.87 11.79 -6.91
CA LEU A 627 10.88 11.57 -7.95
C LEU A 627 10.77 12.68 -9.02
N PHE A 628 11.68 13.63 -9.00
CA PHE A 628 11.76 14.74 -9.94
C PHE A 628 12.90 14.53 -10.94
#